data_0e680dfd8b9111f6aa78daea498d1419
#
_entry.id   0e680dfd8b9111f6aa78daea498d1419
#
_cell.length_a   1.000
_cell.length_b   1.000
_cell.length_c   1.000
_cell.angle_alpha   90.00
_cell.angle_beta   90.00
_cell.angle_gamma   90.00
#
_symmetry.space_group_name_H-M   'P 1'
#
loop_
_entity.id
_entity.type
_entity.pdbx_description
1 polymer ?
#
loop_
_entity_poly.entity_id
_entity_poly.type
_entity_poly.pdbx_seq_one_letter_code
_entity_poly.pdbx_strand_id
1 'polypeptide(L)'
;MCVVERNSKEVLAGIGRDNVKGEDFGRIIGGKVEFGETVEAAVRREFQEELGTDLENLSFIKIVENIFIYNGQQGHEVVFVYKGNLVNKTLYQKDIIKVEDGGIKFDAKWILLDDVYSGKFKLYPELDYKTILN
;
A
#
# COMPACT_ATOMS: atom_id res chain seq x y z
N MET A 1 1.69 -0.57 7.13
CA MET A 1 1.80 -0.58 5.66
C MET A 1 3.21 -0.92 5.24
N CYS A 2 3.37 -1.57 4.11
CA CYS A 2 4.69 -1.91 3.58
C CYS A 2 4.81 -1.48 2.12
N VAL A 3 5.83 -0.68 1.84
CA VAL A 3 6.16 -0.24 0.48
C VAL A 3 6.99 -1.34 -0.18
N VAL A 4 6.49 -1.87 -1.29
CA VAL A 4 7.17 -2.87 -2.11
C VAL A 4 7.41 -2.25 -3.48
N GLU A 5 8.66 -2.21 -3.92
CA GLU A 5 9.02 -1.63 -5.23
C GLU A 5 9.27 -2.70 -6.28
N ARG A 6 9.06 -2.31 -7.54
CA ARG A 6 9.40 -3.11 -8.70
C ARG A 6 10.20 -2.24 -9.68
N ASN A 7 11.33 -2.76 -10.15
CA ASN A 7 12.19 -2.10 -11.15
C ASN A 7 12.65 -0.70 -10.74
N SER A 8 12.70 -0.41 -9.44
CA SER A 8 13.09 0.91 -8.89
C SER A 8 12.22 2.08 -9.38
N LYS A 9 11.06 1.81 -9.97
CA LYS A 9 10.18 2.82 -10.58
C LYS A 9 8.73 2.71 -10.16
N GLU A 10 8.32 1.56 -9.66
CA GLU A 10 6.92 1.28 -9.35
C GLU A 10 6.77 0.79 -7.92
N VAL A 11 5.63 1.08 -7.33
CA VAL A 11 5.26 0.55 -6.01
C VAL A 11 3.91 -0.15 -6.07
N LEU A 12 3.75 -1.18 -5.24
CA LEU A 12 2.51 -1.95 -5.18
C LEU A 12 1.47 -1.21 -4.36
N ALA A 13 0.28 -1.05 -4.90
CA ALA A 13 -0.81 -0.38 -4.22
C ALA A 13 -2.15 -1.03 -4.53
N GLY A 14 -3.04 -1.05 -3.55
CA GLY A 14 -4.44 -1.37 -3.76
C GLY A 14 -5.15 -0.18 -4.40
N ILE A 15 -6.05 -0.44 -5.36
CA ILE A 15 -6.77 0.61 -6.08
C ILE A 15 -8.14 0.80 -5.46
N GLY A 16 -8.45 2.03 -5.11
CA GLY A 16 -9.75 2.45 -4.61
C GLY A 16 -10.38 3.50 -5.52
N ARG A 17 -11.66 3.76 -5.29
CA ARG A 17 -12.41 4.78 -6.02
C ARG A 17 -13.06 5.74 -5.04
N ASP A 18 -12.81 7.03 -5.23
CA ASP A 18 -13.54 8.09 -4.54
C ASP A 18 -14.72 8.50 -5.42
N ASN A 19 -15.93 8.10 -5.03
CA ASN A 19 -17.13 8.34 -5.82
C ASN A 19 -17.61 9.80 -5.76
N VAL A 20 -17.20 10.55 -4.74
CA VAL A 20 -17.53 11.98 -4.63
C VAL A 20 -16.66 12.79 -5.56
N LYS A 21 -15.35 12.52 -5.58
CA LYS A 21 -14.40 13.20 -6.48
C LYS A 21 -14.41 12.64 -7.88
N GLY A 22 -14.92 11.40 -8.06
CA GLY A 22 -14.93 10.72 -9.35
C GLY A 22 -13.55 10.30 -9.83
N GLU A 23 -12.65 9.93 -8.92
CA GLU A 23 -11.29 9.55 -9.27
C GLU A 23 -10.82 8.27 -8.56
N ASP A 24 -9.93 7.56 -9.22
CA ASP A 24 -9.24 6.42 -8.63
C ASP A 24 -8.02 6.90 -7.85
N PHE A 25 -7.64 6.13 -6.84
CA PHE A 25 -6.42 6.38 -6.07
C PHE A 25 -5.78 5.07 -5.69
N GLY A 26 -4.53 5.12 -5.28
CA GLY A 26 -3.80 3.98 -4.75
C GLY A 26 -3.57 4.13 -3.25
N ARG A 27 -3.54 2.99 -2.57
CA ARG A 27 -3.18 2.91 -1.16
C ARG A 27 -2.14 1.81 -1.00
N ILE A 28 -1.06 2.13 -0.34
CA ILE A 28 -0.02 1.15 -0.02
C ILE A 28 -0.65 0.01 0.78
N ILE A 29 -0.27 -1.22 0.46
CA ILE A 29 -0.85 -2.42 1.08
C ILE A 29 -0.57 -2.44 2.58
N GLY A 30 -1.60 -2.73 3.33
CA GLY A 30 -1.55 -2.81 4.79
C GLY A 30 -2.95 -2.71 5.37
N GLY A 31 -3.04 -2.74 6.68
CA GLY A 31 -4.30 -2.70 7.39
C GLY A 31 -4.11 -2.29 8.84
N LYS A 32 -5.12 -2.55 9.64
CA LYS A 32 -5.12 -2.18 11.06
C LYS A 32 -4.33 -3.17 11.89
N VAL A 33 -3.59 -2.65 12.86
CA VAL A 33 -2.99 -3.46 13.91
C VAL A 33 -4.08 -3.93 14.86
N GLU A 34 -4.19 -5.22 15.05
CA GLU A 34 -5.16 -5.81 15.97
C GLU A 34 -4.64 -5.84 17.39
N PHE A 35 -5.55 -5.86 18.35
CA PHE A 35 -5.18 -5.95 19.77
C PHE A 35 -4.30 -7.17 20.01
N GLY A 36 -3.16 -6.93 20.68
CA GLY A 36 -2.24 -8.00 21.05
C GLY A 36 -1.19 -8.38 20.00
N GLU A 37 -1.25 -7.79 18.79
CA GLU A 37 -0.19 -8.02 17.81
C GLU A 37 0.77 -6.84 17.68
N THR A 38 2.02 -7.13 17.35
CA THR A 38 2.98 -6.07 17.02
C THR A 38 2.67 -5.50 15.63
N VAL A 39 3.18 -4.30 15.35
CA VAL A 39 3.01 -3.70 14.02
C VAL A 39 3.63 -4.57 12.93
N GLU A 40 4.82 -5.13 13.17
CA GLU A 40 5.46 -6.02 12.20
C GLU A 40 4.60 -7.27 11.92
N ALA A 41 4.04 -7.88 12.97
CA ALA A 41 3.14 -9.02 12.81
C ALA A 41 1.89 -8.64 12.01
N ALA A 42 1.33 -7.46 12.24
CA ALA A 42 0.18 -6.95 11.50
C ALA A 42 0.50 -6.78 10.01
N VAL A 43 1.65 -6.20 9.69
CA VAL A 43 2.10 -6.03 8.30
C VAL A 43 2.20 -7.39 7.59
N ARG A 44 2.83 -8.37 8.23
CA ARG A 44 2.97 -9.71 7.66
C ARG A 44 1.62 -10.40 7.48
N ARG A 45 0.74 -10.28 8.47
CA ARG A 45 -0.60 -10.87 8.41
C ARG A 45 -1.40 -10.31 7.25
N GLU A 46 -1.39 -8.99 7.06
CA GLU A 46 -2.12 -8.34 5.97
C GLU A 46 -1.62 -8.80 4.59
N PHE A 47 -0.33 -8.97 4.41
CA PHE A 47 0.20 -9.47 3.14
C PHE A 47 -0.18 -10.93 2.89
N GLN A 48 -0.24 -11.76 3.93
CA GLN A 48 -0.75 -13.12 3.79
C GLN A 48 -2.24 -13.14 3.42
N GLU A 49 -3.04 -12.34 4.09
CA GLU A 49 -4.49 -12.30 3.84
C GLU A 49 -4.81 -11.75 2.46
N GLU A 50 -4.16 -10.68 2.06
CA GLU A 50 -4.48 -9.97 0.81
C GLU A 50 -3.77 -10.54 -0.41
N LEU A 51 -2.49 -10.90 -0.29
CA LEU A 51 -1.66 -11.31 -1.42
C LEU A 51 -1.17 -12.75 -1.36
N GLY A 52 -1.44 -13.45 -0.26
CA GLY A 52 -1.00 -14.84 -0.09
C GLY A 52 0.51 -15.02 -0.07
N THR A 53 1.25 -14.02 0.38
CA THR A 53 2.71 -14.06 0.44
C THR A 53 3.22 -13.55 1.77
N ASP A 54 4.40 -14.01 2.17
CA ASP A 54 5.17 -13.39 3.22
C ASP A 54 6.07 -12.29 2.64
N LEU A 55 6.75 -11.59 3.53
CA LEU A 55 7.69 -10.52 3.22
C LEU A 55 9.10 -10.93 3.69
N GLU A 56 10.09 -10.49 2.94
CA GLU A 56 11.50 -10.62 3.32
C GLU A 56 12.18 -9.25 3.27
N ASN A 57 13.29 -9.13 3.97
CA ASN A 57 14.04 -7.87 4.07
C ASN A 57 13.17 -6.73 4.60
N LEU A 58 12.25 -7.05 5.51
CA LEU A 58 11.33 -6.09 6.09
C LEU A 58 12.06 -5.15 7.03
N SER A 59 11.93 -3.84 6.79
CA SER A 59 12.52 -2.82 7.65
C SER A 59 11.57 -1.68 7.92
N PHE A 60 11.56 -1.19 9.14
CA PHE A 60 10.78 -0.03 9.55
C PHE A 60 11.41 1.26 8.99
N ILE A 61 10.57 2.14 8.46
CA ILE A 61 11.01 3.42 7.88
C ILE A 61 10.65 4.59 8.78
N LYS A 62 9.35 4.80 9.01
CA LYS A 62 8.87 5.95 9.78
C LYS A 62 7.41 5.81 10.14
N ILE A 63 6.96 6.70 11.02
CA ILE A 63 5.55 6.87 11.35
C ILE A 63 5.08 8.16 10.70
N VAL A 64 3.91 8.12 10.07
CA VAL A 64 3.29 9.31 9.47
C VAL A 64 1.84 9.42 9.90
N GLU A 65 1.35 10.65 10.00
CA GLU A 65 -0.07 10.91 10.13
C GLU A 65 -0.64 11.10 8.72
N ASN A 66 -1.69 10.36 8.41
CA ASN A 66 -2.38 10.45 7.13
C ASN A 66 -3.75 11.07 7.38
N ILE A 67 -3.93 12.31 6.92
CA ILE A 67 -5.18 13.05 7.05
C ILE A 67 -5.73 13.21 5.64
N PHE A 68 -6.95 12.75 5.43
CA PHE A 68 -7.51 12.65 4.08
C PHE A 68 -9.01 12.84 4.08
N ILE A 69 -9.55 13.03 2.88
CA ILE A 69 -10.99 13.05 2.63
C ILE A 69 -11.29 11.93 1.63
N TYR A 70 -12.19 11.03 2.02
CA TYR A 70 -12.59 9.91 1.19
C TYR A 70 -14.13 9.84 1.14
N ASN A 71 -14.69 9.83 -0.07
CA ASN A 71 -16.15 9.85 -0.29
C ASN A 71 -16.86 10.96 0.52
N GLY A 72 -16.22 12.13 0.62
CA GLY A 72 -16.75 13.28 1.34
C GLY A 72 -16.58 13.22 2.85
N GLN A 73 -15.93 12.19 3.39
CA GLN A 73 -15.71 12.02 4.83
C GLN A 73 -14.25 12.24 5.19
N GLN A 74 -14.03 12.88 6.33
CA GLN A 74 -12.68 13.08 6.85
C GLN A 74 -12.15 11.80 7.47
N GLY A 75 -10.90 11.50 7.18
CA GLY A 75 -10.16 10.39 7.77
C GLY A 75 -8.86 10.88 8.39
N HIS A 76 -8.46 10.24 9.47
CA HIS A 76 -7.20 10.53 10.16
C HIS A 76 -6.66 9.22 10.72
N GLU A 77 -5.45 8.86 10.32
CA GLU A 77 -4.81 7.63 10.77
C GLU A 77 -3.32 7.84 11.02
N VAL A 78 -2.78 7.07 11.96
CA VAL A 78 -1.33 6.99 12.19
C VAL A 78 -0.83 5.74 11.49
N VAL A 79 0.12 5.90 10.58
CA VAL A 79 0.62 4.83 9.73
C VAL A 79 2.09 4.53 10.05
N PHE A 80 2.35 3.26 10.39
CA PHE A 80 3.71 2.74 10.52
C PHE A 80 4.13 2.25 9.14
N VAL A 81 5.12 2.89 8.56
CA VAL A 81 5.58 2.62 7.20
C VAL A 81 6.82 1.72 7.25
N TYR A 82 6.70 0.58 6.58
CA TYR A 82 7.79 -0.38 6.37
C TYR A 82 8.13 -0.45 4.89
N LYS A 83 9.29 -0.98 4.57
CA LYS A 83 9.62 -1.45 3.23
C LYS A 83 10.05 -2.90 3.28
N GLY A 84 9.87 -3.61 2.19
CA GLY A 84 10.25 -5.02 2.11
C GLY A 84 10.05 -5.57 0.72
N ASN A 85 10.33 -6.86 0.56
CA ASN A 85 10.18 -7.58 -0.69
C ASN A 85 9.18 -8.72 -0.51
N LEU A 86 8.48 -9.04 -1.61
CA LEU A 86 7.57 -10.19 -1.63
C LEU A 86 8.37 -11.49 -1.73
N VAL A 87 8.03 -12.47 -0.91
CA VAL A 87 8.60 -13.82 -1.00
C VAL A 87 8.11 -14.52 -2.25
N ASN A 88 6.84 -14.37 -2.59
CA ASN A 88 6.27 -14.91 -3.82
C ASN A 88 6.67 -14.03 -5.02
N LYS A 89 7.72 -14.44 -5.72
CA LYS A 89 8.28 -13.65 -6.82
C LYS A 89 7.38 -13.57 -8.05
N THR A 90 6.41 -14.47 -8.20
CA THR A 90 5.48 -14.41 -9.35
C THR A 90 4.62 -13.16 -9.34
N LEU A 91 4.37 -12.58 -8.16
CA LEU A 91 3.58 -11.36 -8.04
C LEU A 91 4.25 -10.16 -8.71
N TYR A 92 5.57 -10.14 -8.81
CA TYR A 92 6.29 -9.08 -9.52
C TYR A 92 6.04 -9.10 -11.04
N GLN A 93 5.52 -10.19 -11.57
CA GLN A 93 5.29 -10.37 -13.01
C GLN A 93 3.83 -10.13 -13.40
N LYS A 94 2.97 -9.88 -12.43
CA LYS A 94 1.55 -9.62 -12.67
C LYS A 94 1.30 -8.12 -12.73
N ASP A 95 0.61 -7.66 -13.77
CA ASP A 95 0.22 -6.26 -13.88
C ASP A 95 -0.93 -5.93 -12.93
N ILE A 96 -1.85 -6.88 -12.76
CA ILE A 96 -3.00 -6.75 -11.86
C ILE A 96 -3.07 -7.98 -10.96
N ILE A 97 -3.16 -7.75 -9.67
CA ILE A 97 -3.36 -8.81 -8.67
C ILE A 97 -4.75 -8.63 -8.09
N LYS A 98 -5.61 -9.63 -8.28
CA LYS A 98 -6.96 -9.61 -7.71
C LYS A 98 -6.88 -9.96 -6.23
N VAL A 99 -7.44 -9.08 -5.39
CA VAL A 99 -7.44 -9.24 -3.93
C VAL A 99 -8.86 -9.37 -3.43
N GLU A 100 -9.08 -10.29 -2.49
CA GLU A 100 -10.32 -10.41 -1.76
C GLU A 100 -10.00 -10.51 -0.27
N ASP A 101 -10.54 -9.59 0.52
CA ASP A 101 -10.32 -9.54 1.96
C ASP A 101 -11.64 -9.26 2.66
N GLY A 102 -12.12 -10.25 3.45
CA GLY A 102 -13.36 -10.10 4.21
C GLY A 102 -14.60 -9.80 3.36
N GLY A 103 -14.66 -10.32 2.15
CA GLY A 103 -15.75 -10.05 1.20
C GLY A 103 -15.58 -8.78 0.37
N ILE A 104 -14.56 -8.00 0.64
CA ILE A 104 -14.21 -6.81 -0.15
C ILE A 104 -13.23 -7.24 -1.24
N LYS A 105 -13.52 -6.84 -2.48
CA LYS A 105 -12.68 -7.14 -3.64
C LYS A 105 -12.08 -5.85 -4.18
N PHE A 106 -10.79 -5.89 -4.48
CA PHE A 106 -10.11 -4.77 -5.13
C PHE A 106 -8.94 -5.30 -5.96
N ASP A 107 -8.40 -4.43 -6.82
CA ASP A 107 -7.21 -4.73 -7.60
C ASP A 107 -6.00 -4.13 -6.91
N ALA A 108 -4.90 -4.87 -6.86
CA ALA A 108 -3.59 -4.33 -6.55
C ALA A 108 -2.81 -4.18 -7.84
N LYS A 109 -2.16 -3.05 -8.00
CA LYS A 109 -1.40 -2.72 -9.22
C LYS A 109 -0.04 -2.13 -8.86
N TRP A 110 0.86 -2.21 -9.80
CA TRP A 110 2.15 -1.53 -9.72
C TRP A 110 1.99 -0.11 -10.25
N ILE A 111 2.18 0.88 -9.37
CA ILE A 111 1.97 2.29 -9.68
C ILE A 111 3.30 2.94 -10.02
N LEU A 112 3.37 3.56 -11.18
CA LEU A 112 4.56 4.28 -11.62
C LEU A 112 4.75 5.53 -10.76
N LEU A 113 5.89 5.64 -10.09
CA LEU A 113 6.17 6.76 -9.19
C LEU A 113 6.20 8.10 -9.94
N ASP A 114 6.62 8.12 -11.20
CA ASP A 114 6.56 9.34 -12.02
C ASP A 114 5.14 9.88 -12.15
N ASP A 115 4.14 9.00 -12.22
CA ASP A 115 2.73 9.41 -12.28
C ASP A 115 2.27 10.01 -10.95
N VAL A 116 2.81 9.53 -9.84
CA VAL A 116 2.53 10.09 -8.51
C VAL A 116 3.16 11.48 -8.38
N TYR A 117 4.42 11.61 -8.76
CA TYR A 117 5.15 12.88 -8.62
C TYR A 117 4.63 13.96 -9.57
N SER A 118 4.13 13.58 -10.74
CA SER A 118 3.55 14.53 -11.70
C SER A 118 2.10 14.92 -11.39
N GLY A 119 1.49 14.27 -10.40
CA GLY A 119 0.10 14.54 -10.03
C GLY A 119 -0.94 13.81 -10.86
N LYS A 120 -0.53 12.90 -11.76
CA LYS A 120 -1.46 12.10 -12.56
C LYS A 120 -2.22 11.08 -11.75
N PHE A 121 -1.62 10.58 -10.66
CA PHE A 121 -2.21 9.55 -9.84
C PHE A 121 -1.95 9.85 -8.36
N LYS A 122 -2.99 9.74 -7.53
CA LYS A 122 -2.88 9.94 -6.08
C LYS A 122 -2.55 8.63 -5.39
N LEU A 123 -1.50 8.65 -4.58
CA LEU A 123 -1.06 7.51 -3.78
C LEU A 123 -1.04 7.90 -2.31
N TYR A 124 -1.67 7.08 -1.47
CA TYR A 124 -1.73 7.30 -0.03
C TYR A 124 -1.01 6.20 0.74
N PRO A 125 -0.35 6.51 1.87
CA PRO A 125 -0.19 7.86 2.41
C PRO A 125 0.72 8.72 1.52
N GLU A 126 0.56 10.03 1.60
CA GLU A 126 1.43 10.96 0.89
C GLU A 126 2.81 10.95 1.55
N LEU A 127 3.80 10.44 0.81
CA LEU A 127 5.17 10.25 1.25
C LEU A 127 6.14 10.63 0.15
N ASP A 128 7.36 10.95 0.55
CA ASP A 128 8.46 11.00 -0.40
C ASP A 128 8.99 9.58 -0.64
N TYR A 129 8.33 8.87 -1.52
CA TYR A 129 8.68 7.47 -1.85
C TYR A 129 10.10 7.33 -2.40
N LYS A 130 10.57 8.34 -3.09
CA LYS A 130 11.92 8.33 -3.65
C LYS A 130 12.99 8.27 -2.55
N THR A 131 12.82 9.04 -1.49
CA THR A 131 13.72 9.00 -0.33
C THR A 131 13.62 7.66 0.40
N ILE A 132 12.43 7.11 0.54
CA ILE A 132 12.20 5.84 1.25
C ILE A 132 12.90 4.68 0.53
N LEU A 133 12.87 4.67 -0.80
CA LEU A 133 13.35 3.55 -1.60
C LEU A 133 14.83 3.62 -1.98
N ASN A 134 15.47 4.72 -1.69
CA ASN A 134 16.91 4.87 -1.95
C ASN A 134 17.76 4.45 -0.76
#